data_62732a96a9a653b0ffeea0d84f3d255a
#
_entry.id   62732a96a9a653b0ffeea0d84f3d255a
#
_cell.length_a   1.000
_cell.length_b   1.000
_cell.length_c   1.000
_cell.angle_alpha   90.00
_cell.angle_beta   90.00
_cell.angle_gamma   90.00
#
_symmetry.space_group_name_H-M   'P 1'
#
loop_
_entity.id
_entity.type
_entity.pdbx_description
1 polymer ?
#
loop_
_entity_poly.entity_id
_entity_poly.type
_entity_poly.pdbx_seq_one_letter_code
_entity_poly.pdbx_strand_id
1 'polypeptide(L)'
;MVEPSKELQLVFEKSLKDAKKLQHEYMTLEHLLFAMLCSENFFNLLKGFGADTEYLKASLEHYLKNNLEEIKIAEEKYKPKKTQAVERVLNRAFTQTLFAGRPNIELSDVLLSMISEKKSHAAYYIEKSGIAKDTYSEYISSELNEEFEDE
;
A
#
# COMPACT_ATOMS: atom_id res chain seq x y z
N MET A 1 9.84 9.84 17.68
CA MET A 1 8.44 9.53 17.36
C MET A 1 8.34 8.97 15.93
N VAL A 2 7.58 7.90 15.75
CA VAL A 2 7.41 7.30 14.44
C VAL A 2 6.28 8.05 13.69
N GLU A 3 6.57 8.46 12.47
CA GLU A 3 5.61 9.20 11.64
C GLU A 3 5.55 8.61 10.23
N PRO A 4 4.43 8.79 9.50
CA PRO A 4 4.40 8.42 8.08
C PRO A 4 5.43 9.23 7.30
N SER A 5 6.11 8.59 6.36
CA SER A 5 7.00 9.31 5.45
C SER A 5 6.19 10.30 4.62
N LYS A 6 6.88 11.29 4.06
CA LYS A 6 6.22 12.25 3.17
C LYS A 6 5.60 11.55 1.97
N GLU A 7 6.28 10.54 1.43
CA GLU A 7 5.78 9.75 0.31
C GLU A 7 4.49 9.01 0.69
N LEU A 8 4.44 8.41 1.89
CA LEU A 8 3.23 7.74 2.37
C LEU A 8 2.07 8.73 2.53
N GLN A 9 2.34 9.92 3.05
CA GLN A 9 1.30 10.95 3.19
C GLN A 9 0.70 11.32 1.83
N LEU A 10 1.54 11.51 0.81
CA LEU A 10 1.08 11.84 -0.54
C LEU A 10 0.28 10.70 -1.16
N VAL A 11 0.75 9.47 -0.97
CA VAL A 11 0.04 8.28 -1.45
C VAL A 11 -1.33 8.16 -0.79
N PHE A 12 -1.40 8.41 0.51
CA PHE A 12 -2.65 8.35 1.25
C PHE A 12 -3.66 9.37 0.70
N GLU A 13 -3.22 10.60 0.46
CA GLU A 13 -4.07 11.63 -0.14
C GLU A 13 -4.57 11.22 -1.53
N LYS A 14 -3.68 10.64 -2.34
CA LYS A 14 -4.05 10.14 -3.67
C LYS A 14 -5.09 9.03 -3.57
N SER A 15 -4.94 8.12 -2.61
CA SER A 15 -5.90 7.02 -2.40
C SER A 15 -7.31 7.54 -2.13
N LEU A 16 -7.40 8.56 -1.30
CA LEU A 16 -8.70 9.18 -0.98
C LEU A 16 -9.29 9.87 -2.21
N LYS A 17 -8.47 10.58 -2.98
CA LYS A 17 -8.90 11.25 -4.21
C LYS A 17 -9.36 10.23 -5.26
N ASP A 18 -8.64 9.13 -5.40
CA ASP A 18 -9.00 8.07 -6.35
C ASP A 18 -10.34 7.43 -5.97
N ALA A 19 -10.56 7.13 -4.69
CA ALA A 19 -11.82 6.57 -4.22
C ALA A 19 -12.97 7.53 -4.49
N LYS A 20 -12.77 8.82 -4.22
CA LYS A 20 -13.77 9.86 -4.47
C LYS A 20 -14.11 9.97 -5.96
N LYS A 21 -13.10 9.96 -6.80
CA LYS A 21 -13.25 10.06 -8.25
C LYS A 21 -14.06 8.89 -8.83
N LEU A 22 -13.90 7.71 -8.24
CA LEU A 22 -14.61 6.50 -8.65
C LEU A 22 -15.98 6.38 -7.98
N GLN A 23 -16.38 7.33 -7.17
CA GLN A 23 -17.65 7.32 -6.41
C GLN A 23 -17.72 6.14 -5.44
N HIS A 24 -16.59 5.77 -4.84
CA HIS A 24 -16.53 4.73 -3.82
C HIS A 24 -16.66 5.34 -2.43
N GLU A 25 -17.53 4.75 -1.60
CA GLU A 25 -17.73 5.18 -0.21
C GLU A 25 -16.50 4.95 0.65
N TYR A 26 -15.73 3.89 0.36
CA TYR A 26 -14.57 3.50 1.15
C TYR A 26 -13.28 3.54 0.35
N MET A 27 -12.21 3.94 1.04
CA MET A 27 -10.85 3.77 0.56
C MET A 27 -10.34 2.44 1.12
N THR A 28 -10.15 1.48 0.25
CA THR A 28 -9.77 0.10 0.59
C THR A 28 -8.27 -0.10 0.47
N LEU A 29 -7.80 -1.29 0.89
CA LEU A 29 -6.39 -1.66 0.68
C LEU A 29 -6.00 -1.61 -0.79
N GLU A 30 -6.93 -1.98 -1.68
CA GLU A 30 -6.66 -1.98 -3.13
C GLU A 30 -6.46 -0.56 -3.67
N HIS A 31 -7.22 0.42 -3.17
CA HIS A 31 -6.97 1.83 -3.49
C HIS A 31 -5.58 2.26 -3.02
N LEU A 32 -5.24 1.92 -1.78
CA LEU A 32 -3.97 2.31 -1.18
C LEU A 32 -2.80 1.68 -1.95
N LEU A 33 -2.89 0.40 -2.25
CA LEU A 33 -1.84 -0.30 -2.99
C LEU A 33 -1.67 0.27 -4.40
N PHE A 34 -2.77 0.55 -5.10
CA PHE A 34 -2.69 1.16 -6.42
C PHE A 34 -1.96 2.51 -6.37
N ALA A 35 -2.32 3.35 -5.42
CA ALA A 35 -1.68 4.66 -5.25
C ALA A 35 -0.19 4.51 -4.93
N MET A 36 0.19 3.51 -4.13
CA MET A 36 1.59 3.19 -3.83
C MET A 36 2.36 2.88 -5.11
N LEU A 37 1.75 2.09 -6.00
CA LEU A 37 2.38 1.70 -7.27
C LEU A 37 2.47 2.85 -8.27
N CYS A 38 1.75 3.93 -8.06
CA CYS A 38 1.88 5.14 -8.86
C CYS A 38 3.10 5.97 -8.45
N SER A 39 3.70 5.68 -7.29
CA SER A 39 4.97 6.27 -6.91
C SER A 39 6.10 5.59 -7.67
N GLU A 40 6.84 6.37 -8.46
CA GLU A 40 7.91 5.83 -9.29
C GLU A 40 8.98 5.12 -8.47
N ASN A 41 9.38 5.72 -7.35
CA ASN A 41 10.40 5.13 -6.46
C ASN A 41 9.97 3.77 -5.95
N PHE A 42 8.73 3.66 -5.48
CA PHE A 42 8.24 2.39 -4.95
C PHE A 42 8.04 1.34 -6.03
N PHE A 43 7.51 1.77 -7.19
CA PHE A 43 7.35 0.88 -8.35
C PHE A 43 8.70 0.27 -8.73
N ASN A 44 9.75 1.11 -8.80
CA ASN A 44 11.08 0.65 -9.15
C ASN A 44 11.71 -0.22 -8.07
N LEU A 45 11.42 0.06 -6.80
CA LEU A 45 11.89 -0.79 -5.70
C LEU A 45 11.34 -2.22 -5.83
N LEU A 46 10.06 -2.36 -6.09
CA LEU A 46 9.44 -3.67 -6.27
C LEU A 46 9.94 -4.36 -7.53
N LYS A 47 10.16 -3.60 -8.59
CA LYS A 47 10.74 -4.14 -9.82
C LYS A 47 12.15 -4.67 -9.57
N GLY A 48 12.95 -3.94 -8.79
CA GLY A 48 14.29 -4.37 -8.40
C GLY A 48 14.28 -5.61 -7.52
N PHE A 49 13.24 -5.79 -6.72
CA PHE A 49 13.04 -7.01 -5.95
C PHE A 49 12.77 -8.23 -6.86
N GLY A 50 12.21 -8.00 -8.04
CA GLY A 50 11.87 -9.06 -8.99
C GLY A 50 10.38 -9.31 -9.15
N ALA A 51 9.54 -8.45 -8.59
CA ALA A 51 8.09 -8.57 -8.73
C ALA A 51 7.64 -8.14 -10.12
N ASP A 52 6.55 -8.72 -10.60
CA ASP A 52 5.88 -8.27 -11.82
C ASP A 52 5.00 -7.07 -11.47
N THR A 53 5.62 -5.90 -11.38
CA THR A 53 4.96 -4.67 -10.96
C THR A 53 3.94 -4.16 -11.97
N GLU A 54 4.17 -4.40 -13.25
CA GLU A 54 3.22 -4.01 -14.29
C GLU A 54 1.93 -4.81 -14.20
N TYR A 55 2.06 -6.13 -14.01
CA TYR A 55 0.91 -7.00 -13.77
C TYR A 55 0.15 -6.55 -12.52
N LEU A 56 0.88 -6.29 -11.43
CA LEU A 56 0.26 -5.89 -10.17
C LEU A 56 -0.54 -4.60 -10.32
N LYS A 57 0.06 -3.59 -10.93
CA LYS A 57 -0.60 -2.29 -11.11
C LYS A 57 -1.82 -2.39 -12.03
N ALA A 58 -1.68 -3.11 -13.14
CA ALA A 58 -2.78 -3.29 -14.10
C ALA A 58 -3.94 -4.06 -13.48
N SER A 59 -3.65 -5.09 -12.69
CA SER A 59 -4.67 -5.90 -12.00
C SER A 59 -5.47 -5.06 -11.02
N LEU A 60 -4.79 -4.20 -10.26
CA LEU A 60 -5.45 -3.32 -9.31
C LEU A 60 -6.29 -2.25 -10.00
N GLU A 61 -5.79 -1.69 -11.09
CA GLU A 61 -6.56 -0.71 -11.86
C GLU A 61 -7.86 -1.33 -12.37
N HIS A 62 -7.78 -2.53 -12.93
CA HIS A 62 -8.96 -3.25 -13.41
C HIS A 62 -9.93 -3.55 -12.25
N TYR A 63 -9.40 -4.01 -11.13
CA TYR A 63 -10.21 -4.33 -9.95
C TYR A 63 -10.96 -3.10 -9.43
N LEU A 64 -10.29 -1.97 -9.31
CA LEU A 64 -10.91 -0.74 -8.81
C LEU A 64 -12.02 -0.24 -9.74
N LYS A 65 -11.87 -0.42 -11.03
CA LYS A 65 -12.86 0.05 -12.01
C LYS A 65 -14.04 -0.89 -12.16
N ASN A 66 -13.88 -2.18 -11.94
CA ASN A 66 -14.87 -3.19 -12.34
C ASN A 66 -15.43 -4.05 -11.23
N ASN A 67 -14.80 -4.11 -10.07
CA ASN A 67 -15.17 -5.08 -9.04
C ASN A 67 -15.71 -4.48 -7.74
N LEU A 68 -15.90 -3.16 -7.67
CA LEU A 68 -16.31 -2.48 -6.44
C LEU A 68 -17.67 -1.80 -6.54
N GLU A 69 -18.61 -2.41 -7.27
CA GLU A 69 -19.97 -1.87 -7.40
C GLU A 69 -20.67 -1.73 -6.04
N GLU A 70 -20.41 -2.66 -5.10
CA GLU A 70 -21.07 -2.68 -3.79
C GLU A 70 -20.76 -1.45 -2.94
N ILE A 71 -19.63 -0.77 -3.19
CA ILE A 71 -19.26 0.41 -2.43
C ILE A 71 -19.43 1.71 -3.20
N LYS A 72 -20.05 1.66 -4.38
CA LYS A 72 -20.38 2.87 -5.12
C LYS A 72 -21.56 3.58 -4.50
N ILE A 73 -21.45 4.90 -4.40
CA ILE A 73 -22.53 5.75 -3.87
C ILE A 73 -22.81 6.90 -4.84
N ALA A 74 -24.08 7.36 -4.83
CA ALA A 74 -24.52 8.43 -5.71
C ALA A 74 -24.25 9.83 -5.14
N GLU A 75 -23.96 9.94 -3.85
CA GLU A 75 -23.72 11.21 -3.19
C GLU A 75 -22.50 11.92 -3.78
N GLU A 76 -22.63 13.23 -4.01
CA GLU A 76 -21.50 14.02 -4.53
C GLU A 76 -20.66 14.63 -3.40
N LYS A 77 -21.31 14.95 -2.28
CA LYS A 77 -20.65 15.59 -1.14
C LYS A 77 -20.38 14.57 -0.04
N TYR A 78 -19.23 13.93 -0.11
CA TYR A 78 -18.78 13.00 0.93
C TYR A 78 -17.27 12.88 0.88
N LYS A 79 -16.70 12.34 1.95
CA LYS A 79 -15.29 11.96 1.99
C LYS A 79 -15.20 10.44 2.13
N PRO A 80 -14.45 9.76 1.27
CA PRO A 80 -14.28 8.31 1.44
C PRO A 80 -13.70 7.99 2.81
N LYS A 81 -14.17 6.88 3.39
CA LYS A 81 -13.73 6.43 4.71
C LYS A 81 -12.72 5.29 4.58
N LYS A 82 -11.72 5.29 5.44
CA LYS A 82 -10.81 4.14 5.51
C LYS A 82 -11.55 2.90 5.99
N THR A 83 -11.27 1.75 5.37
CA THR A 83 -11.79 0.48 5.89
C THR A 83 -11.03 0.09 7.15
N GLN A 84 -11.60 -0.83 7.93
CA GLN A 84 -10.92 -1.39 9.10
C GLN A 84 -9.62 -2.09 8.70
N ALA A 85 -9.61 -2.75 7.54
CA ALA A 85 -8.39 -3.39 7.04
C ALA A 85 -7.28 -2.38 6.78
N VAL A 86 -7.60 -1.21 6.23
CA VAL A 86 -6.62 -0.14 6.03
C VAL A 86 -6.05 0.30 7.39
N GLU A 87 -6.91 0.51 8.38
CA GLU A 87 -6.47 0.90 9.71
C GLU A 87 -5.57 -0.14 10.35
N ARG A 88 -5.93 -1.44 10.24
CA ARG A 88 -5.09 -2.52 10.77
C ARG A 88 -3.72 -2.54 10.12
N VAL A 89 -3.68 -2.39 8.80
CA VAL A 89 -2.43 -2.40 8.05
C VAL A 89 -1.53 -1.24 8.49
N LEU A 90 -2.09 -0.04 8.61
CA LEU A 90 -1.31 1.13 9.02
C LEU A 90 -0.82 1.00 10.46
N ASN A 91 -1.64 0.49 11.38
CA ASN A 91 -1.26 0.29 12.77
C ASN A 91 -0.16 -0.77 12.90
N ARG A 92 -0.24 -1.86 12.14
CA ARG A 92 0.78 -2.90 12.11
C ARG A 92 2.10 -2.37 11.56
N ALA A 93 2.03 -1.57 10.48
CA ALA A 93 3.23 -0.95 9.90
C ALA A 93 3.88 0.01 10.90
N PHE A 94 3.09 0.79 11.62
CA PHE A 94 3.58 1.67 12.68
C PHE A 94 4.34 0.88 13.74
N THR A 95 3.74 -0.19 14.25
CA THR A 95 4.34 -1.03 15.29
C THR A 95 5.65 -1.65 14.82
N GLN A 96 5.67 -2.17 13.59
CA GLN A 96 6.86 -2.80 13.02
C GLN A 96 7.99 -1.77 12.84
N THR A 97 7.65 -0.58 12.37
CA THR A 97 8.63 0.50 12.20
C THR A 97 9.21 0.93 13.54
N LEU A 98 8.36 1.04 14.56
CA LEU A 98 8.76 1.38 15.93
C LEU A 98 9.77 0.35 16.46
N PHE A 99 9.46 -0.94 16.34
CA PHE A 99 10.36 -1.99 16.83
C PHE A 99 11.65 -2.08 16.02
N ALA A 100 11.63 -1.69 14.74
CA ALA A 100 12.84 -1.63 13.92
C ALA A 100 13.72 -0.41 14.25
N GLY A 101 13.25 0.50 15.08
CA GLY A 101 14.00 1.68 15.47
C GLY A 101 14.12 2.74 14.39
N ARG A 102 13.21 2.74 13.40
CA ARG A 102 13.25 3.71 12.32
C ARG A 102 12.25 4.85 12.58
N PRO A 103 12.56 6.07 12.11
CA PRO A 103 11.71 7.23 12.40
C PRO A 103 10.46 7.36 11.52
N ASN A 104 10.44 6.73 10.35
CA ASN A 104 9.35 6.92 9.40
C ASN A 104 8.80 5.60 8.88
N ILE A 105 7.47 5.56 8.70
CA ILE A 105 6.79 4.45 8.04
C ILE A 105 6.90 4.67 6.54
N GLU A 106 7.57 3.76 5.85
CA GLU A 106 7.76 3.82 4.42
C GLU A 106 6.71 2.98 3.68
N LEU A 107 6.56 3.21 2.37
CA LEU A 107 5.65 2.40 1.55
C LEU A 107 6.00 0.92 1.62
N SER A 108 7.29 0.61 1.73
CA SER A 108 7.77 -0.77 1.88
C SER A 108 7.21 -1.44 3.13
N ASP A 109 7.11 -0.70 4.22
CA ASP A 109 6.53 -1.21 5.48
C ASP A 109 5.04 -1.48 5.32
N VAL A 110 4.34 -0.60 4.62
CA VAL A 110 2.91 -0.73 4.39
C VAL A 110 2.62 -1.98 3.54
N LEU A 111 3.40 -2.22 2.49
CA LEU A 111 3.22 -3.42 1.66
C LEU A 111 3.44 -4.69 2.48
N LEU A 112 4.49 -4.72 3.30
CA LEU A 112 4.76 -5.88 4.16
C LEU A 112 3.57 -6.18 5.07
N SER A 113 2.99 -5.13 5.65
CA SER A 113 1.80 -5.25 6.49
C SER A 113 0.59 -5.76 5.69
N MET A 114 0.42 -5.30 4.44
CA MET A 114 -0.69 -5.74 3.58
C MET A 114 -0.67 -7.24 3.31
N ILE A 115 0.50 -7.83 3.22
CA ILE A 115 0.63 -9.28 2.96
C ILE A 115 -0.06 -10.09 4.05
N SER A 116 -0.14 -9.56 5.25
CA SER A 116 -0.81 -10.23 6.38
C SER A 116 -2.34 -10.18 6.31
N GLU A 117 -2.91 -9.34 5.45
CA GLU A 117 -4.37 -9.28 5.24
C GLU A 117 -4.78 -10.31 4.17
N LYS A 118 -4.67 -11.58 4.51
CA LYS A 118 -4.78 -12.71 3.57
C LYS A 118 -6.11 -12.82 2.83
N LYS A 119 -7.17 -12.23 3.37
CA LYS A 119 -8.49 -12.25 2.74
C LYS A 119 -8.71 -11.11 1.76
N SER A 120 -7.74 -10.18 1.65
CA SER A 120 -7.87 -9.04 0.75
C SER A 120 -7.44 -9.41 -0.67
N HIS A 121 -8.03 -8.72 -1.63
CA HIS A 121 -7.57 -8.83 -3.03
C HIS A 121 -6.17 -8.24 -3.19
N ALA A 122 -5.83 -7.23 -2.38
CA ALA A 122 -4.48 -6.67 -2.39
C ALA A 122 -3.44 -7.76 -2.13
N ALA A 123 -3.61 -8.55 -1.05
CA ALA A 123 -2.69 -9.62 -0.71
C ALA A 123 -2.64 -10.68 -1.82
N TYR A 124 -3.77 -11.00 -2.42
CA TYR A 124 -3.84 -11.95 -3.53
C TYR A 124 -2.98 -11.49 -4.72
N TYR A 125 -3.15 -10.24 -5.14
CA TYR A 125 -2.40 -9.72 -6.28
C TYR A 125 -0.91 -9.57 -5.96
N ILE A 126 -0.57 -9.20 -4.73
CA ILE A 126 0.83 -9.11 -4.29
C ILE A 126 1.49 -10.49 -4.46
N GLU A 127 0.85 -11.54 -3.97
CA GLU A 127 1.38 -12.90 -4.10
C GLU A 127 1.51 -13.31 -5.56
N LYS A 128 0.50 -13.03 -6.38
CA LYS A 128 0.52 -13.37 -7.81
C LYS A 128 1.61 -12.63 -8.58
N SER A 129 2.03 -11.46 -8.10
CA SER A 129 3.11 -10.71 -8.73
C SER A 129 4.51 -11.25 -8.38
N GLY A 130 4.57 -12.25 -7.50
CA GLY A 130 5.84 -12.90 -7.14
C GLY A 130 6.46 -12.40 -5.85
N ILE A 131 5.68 -11.81 -4.95
CA ILE A 131 6.18 -11.30 -3.68
C ILE A 131 5.81 -12.28 -2.56
N ALA A 132 6.83 -12.90 -1.97
CA ALA A 132 6.69 -13.73 -0.77
C ALA A 132 7.13 -12.93 0.45
N LYS A 133 6.43 -13.09 1.57
CA LYS A 133 6.65 -12.30 2.76
C LYS A 133 8.09 -12.33 3.27
N ASP A 134 8.66 -13.53 3.40
CA ASP A 134 9.98 -13.69 4.02
C ASP A 134 11.09 -13.07 3.18
N THR A 135 11.12 -13.36 1.88
CA THR A 135 12.14 -12.80 0.98
C THR A 135 11.99 -11.29 0.83
N TYR A 136 10.74 -10.81 0.77
CA TYR A 136 10.48 -9.39 0.71
C TYR A 136 10.92 -8.67 1.99
N SER A 137 10.62 -9.26 3.15
CA SER A 137 11.01 -8.70 4.45
C SER A 137 12.53 -8.56 4.55
N GLU A 138 13.28 -9.57 4.12
CA GLU A 138 14.74 -9.51 4.11
C GLU A 138 15.25 -8.42 3.17
N TYR A 139 14.65 -8.31 2.00
CA TYR A 139 15.04 -7.31 1.00
C TYR A 139 14.85 -5.89 1.52
N ILE A 140 13.69 -5.56 2.07
CA ILE A 140 13.43 -4.20 2.55
C ILE A 140 14.24 -3.88 3.81
N SER A 141 14.51 -4.86 4.66
CA SER A 141 15.36 -4.64 5.84
C SER A 141 16.76 -4.23 5.44
N SER A 142 17.32 -4.88 4.41
CA SER A 142 18.62 -4.53 3.87
C SER A 142 18.61 -3.12 3.28
N GLU A 143 17.65 -2.83 2.42
CA GLU A 143 17.55 -1.53 1.74
C GLU A 143 17.32 -0.37 2.72
N LEU A 144 16.36 -0.52 3.63
CA LEU A 144 16.02 0.54 4.59
C LEU A 144 17.11 0.76 5.62
N ASN A 145 17.77 -0.30 6.07
CA ASN A 145 18.85 -0.18 7.04
C ASN A 145 20.09 0.48 6.41
N GLU A 146 20.40 0.16 5.16
CA GLU A 146 21.50 0.81 4.44
C GLU A 146 21.26 2.31 4.31
N GLU A 147 20.05 2.72 3.92
CA GLU A 147 19.70 4.14 3.82
C GLU A 147 19.83 4.85 5.16
N PHE A 148 19.43 4.19 6.24
CA PHE A 148 19.50 4.77 7.58
C PHE A 148 20.93 4.87 8.09
N GLU A 149 21.77 3.88 7.80
CA GLU A 149 23.18 3.85 8.24
C GLU A 149 24.05 4.86 7.47
N ASP A 150 23.68 5.14 6.21
CA ASP A 150 24.42 6.09 5.36
C ASP A 150 24.16 7.56 5.74
N GLU A 151 23.17 7.81 6.58
CA GLU A 151 22.93 9.13 7.14
C GLU A 151 23.81 9.40 8.37
#